data_6b7b51672f28fe6fe04fcb5797904ebe
#
_entry.id   6b7b51672f28fe6fe04fcb5797904ebe
#
_cell.length_a   1.000
_cell.length_b   1.000
_cell.length_c   1.000
_cell.angle_alpha   90.00
_cell.angle_beta   90.00
_cell.angle_gamma   90.00
#
_symmetry.space_group_name_H-M   'P 1'
#
loop_
_entity.id
_entity.type
_entity.pdbx_description
1 polymer ?
#
loop_
_entity_poly.entity_id
_entity_poly.type
_entity_poly.pdbx_seq_one_letter_code
_entity_poly.pdbx_strand_id
1 'polypeptide(L)'
;MSNTIKLENPLNTVQTTPSSRKLRVLFVSHAYVVGVNQGKLKAIADTGEVEVGLLAPSNWQAQEWNRLIEMETPFPEIKTYSAPVWFSGRVGAHVYNPWKIRQVINDFKPDVIQLEEEIFSLCALEVAFWAKRYDIPLVVFGWENQLRSLPRFRQWVRDFVMERTNLYLAGNQDGAEVMRHWNYQGQIEVMPQMGVDTELFAPAEEKKSDTVNIGFLGRIAPEKGLDILFDAVSQLKENLDFQVTVCGSGNSEAELRQQAEKQQISDRIIWRGAVPHELAPVELSKFDVLVLPSRSIATWKEQFGHVIIEAMAMGIPVIGSSCGEIPHVIARQDLVFPEENSQALAEILHRLISDVNWREEMGNYGIKRVEQFYSHERIARRLIDRWQKLAPVLK
;
A
#
# COMPACT_ATOMS: atom_id res chain seq x y z
N MET A 1 -42.51 23.83 13.41
CA MET A 1 -42.11 24.34 12.09
C MET A 1 -40.99 23.42 11.62
N SER A 2 -41.34 22.52 10.69
CA SER A 2 -40.46 21.44 10.22
C SER A 2 -39.74 21.94 8.98
N ASN A 3 -38.40 22.07 9.03
CA ASN A 3 -37.58 22.36 7.87
C ASN A 3 -37.11 21.07 7.23
N THR A 4 -37.82 20.69 6.18
CA THR A 4 -37.42 19.57 5.32
C THR A 4 -36.33 20.05 4.34
N ILE A 5 -35.12 19.56 4.52
CA ILE A 5 -34.01 19.78 3.59
C ILE A 5 -34.25 18.89 2.37
N LYS A 6 -34.48 19.52 1.23
CA LYS A 6 -34.53 18.85 -0.08
C LYS A 6 -33.10 18.46 -0.48
N LEU A 7 -32.85 17.17 -0.61
CA LEU A 7 -31.67 16.63 -1.28
C LEU A 7 -31.80 16.87 -2.77
N GLU A 8 -31.01 17.77 -3.32
CA GLU A 8 -30.84 17.91 -4.76
C GLU A 8 -30.03 16.75 -5.32
N ASN A 9 -30.55 16.18 -6.38
CA ASN A 9 -30.02 15.03 -7.09
C ASN A 9 -29.00 15.53 -8.15
N PRO A 10 -27.68 15.24 -8.04
CA PRO A 10 -26.73 15.65 -9.07
C PRO A 10 -26.38 14.49 -10.01
N LEU A 11 -27.33 14.11 -10.85
CA LEU A 11 -27.02 13.29 -12.03
C LEU A 11 -27.15 14.16 -13.29
N ASN A 12 -26.24 15.12 -13.45
CA ASN A 12 -25.89 15.61 -14.77
C ASN A 12 -24.75 14.75 -15.32
N THR A 13 -25.09 13.66 -15.98
CA THR A 13 -24.20 12.92 -16.86
C THR A 13 -23.83 13.84 -18.04
N VAL A 14 -22.65 14.45 -17.94
CA VAL A 14 -21.97 15.01 -19.11
C VAL A 14 -21.65 13.83 -20.02
N GLN A 15 -22.43 13.68 -21.10
CA GLN A 15 -22.11 12.76 -22.20
C GLN A 15 -20.83 13.30 -22.87
N THR A 16 -19.66 12.84 -22.45
CA THR A 16 -18.42 13.00 -23.20
C THR A 16 -18.50 12.04 -24.39
N THR A 17 -18.55 12.58 -25.59
CA THR A 17 -18.31 11.81 -26.82
C THR A 17 -17.00 11.06 -26.68
N PRO A 18 -16.95 9.73 -26.91
CA PRO A 18 -15.71 8.97 -26.72
C PRO A 18 -14.67 9.49 -27.71
N SER A 19 -13.54 9.96 -27.18
CA SER A 19 -12.32 10.21 -27.96
C SER A 19 -11.92 8.92 -28.65
N SER A 20 -11.64 8.99 -29.95
CA SER A 20 -11.29 7.82 -30.78
C SER A 20 -9.95 7.15 -30.41
N ARG A 21 -9.20 7.69 -29.42
CA ARG A 21 -7.87 7.26 -29.01
C ARG A 21 -7.83 7.00 -27.50
N LYS A 22 -7.16 5.88 -27.10
CA LYS A 22 -6.89 5.58 -25.70
C LYS A 22 -5.96 6.64 -25.08
N LEU A 23 -6.18 6.95 -23.80
CA LEU A 23 -5.26 7.77 -23.00
C LEU A 23 -3.95 7.02 -22.82
N ARG A 24 -2.80 7.67 -23.02
CA ARG A 24 -1.48 7.06 -22.90
C ARG A 24 -0.81 7.53 -21.62
N VAL A 25 -0.60 6.62 -20.67
CA VAL A 25 0.01 6.93 -19.37
C VAL A 25 1.33 6.18 -19.22
N LEU A 26 2.41 6.94 -19.01
CA LEU A 26 3.75 6.39 -18.76
C LEU A 26 4.01 6.35 -17.25
N PHE A 27 4.07 5.15 -16.70
CA PHE A 27 4.56 4.94 -15.34
C PHE A 27 6.09 4.94 -15.31
N VAL A 28 6.66 5.58 -14.27
CA VAL A 28 8.10 5.54 -13.99
C VAL A 28 8.29 5.21 -12.52
N SER A 29 8.84 4.01 -12.22
CA SER A 29 9.15 3.61 -10.83
C SER A 29 10.08 2.41 -10.78
N HIS A 30 10.92 2.37 -9.74
CA HIS A 30 11.73 1.20 -9.41
C HIS A 30 10.91 0.06 -8.78
N ALA A 31 9.78 0.35 -8.16
CA ALA A 31 8.95 -0.63 -7.49
C ALA A 31 8.40 -1.72 -8.43
N TYR A 32 8.24 -1.40 -9.70
CA TYR A 32 7.70 -2.30 -10.72
C TYR A 32 8.73 -3.22 -11.38
N VAL A 33 9.96 -3.25 -10.88
CA VAL A 33 10.94 -4.29 -11.25
C VAL A 33 10.42 -5.66 -10.84
N VAL A 34 9.66 -5.75 -9.75
CA VAL A 34 9.00 -6.97 -9.27
C VAL A 34 7.63 -7.10 -9.94
N GLY A 35 7.39 -8.21 -10.63
CA GLY A 35 6.18 -8.43 -11.44
C GLY A 35 4.87 -8.37 -10.65
N VAL A 36 4.86 -8.90 -9.43
CA VAL A 36 3.66 -8.88 -8.56
C VAL A 36 3.18 -7.44 -8.25
N ASN A 37 4.08 -6.47 -8.23
CA ASN A 37 3.73 -5.06 -8.02
C ASN A 37 3.01 -4.43 -9.22
N GLN A 38 3.01 -5.07 -10.38
CA GLN A 38 2.41 -4.56 -11.62
C GLN A 38 0.89 -4.84 -11.72
N GLY A 39 0.26 -5.51 -10.75
CA GLY A 39 -1.16 -5.87 -10.79
C GLY A 39 -2.10 -4.67 -11.01
N LYS A 40 -1.81 -3.52 -10.37
CA LYS A 40 -2.54 -2.27 -10.63
C LYS A 40 -2.42 -1.81 -12.09
N LEU A 41 -1.24 -1.93 -12.70
CA LEU A 41 -1.00 -1.54 -14.10
C LEU A 41 -1.79 -2.44 -15.05
N LYS A 42 -1.84 -3.74 -14.74
CA LYS A 42 -2.68 -4.70 -15.47
C LYS A 42 -4.15 -4.31 -15.39
N ALA A 43 -4.67 -4.07 -14.18
CA ALA A 43 -6.06 -3.64 -13.99
C ALA A 43 -6.40 -2.35 -14.77
N ILE A 44 -5.46 -1.40 -14.88
CA ILE A 44 -5.62 -0.21 -15.72
C ILE A 44 -5.70 -0.58 -17.20
N ALA A 45 -4.79 -1.42 -17.69
CA ALA A 45 -4.76 -1.84 -19.10
C ALA A 45 -6.03 -2.61 -19.49
N ASP A 46 -6.52 -3.48 -18.59
CA ASP A 46 -7.74 -4.29 -18.79
C ASP A 46 -9.01 -3.46 -18.93
N THR A 47 -9.03 -2.21 -18.46
CA THR A 47 -10.19 -1.32 -18.73
C THR A 47 -10.39 -1.02 -20.20
N GLY A 48 -9.34 -1.18 -21.02
CA GLY A 48 -9.34 -0.82 -22.42
C GLY A 48 -9.34 0.70 -22.72
N GLU A 49 -9.43 1.56 -21.69
CA GLU A 49 -9.46 3.02 -21.81
C GLU A 49 -8.06 3.64 -21.88
N VAL A 50 -7.05 2.96 -21.32
CA VAL A 50 -5.68 3.46 -21.20
C VAL A 50 -4.69 2.52 -21.90
N GLU A 51 -3.76 3.10 -22.65
CA GLU A 51 -2.54 2.43 -23.08
C GLU A 51 -1.46 2.67 -21.98
N VAL A 52 -1.01 1.61 -21.33
CA VAL A 52 -0.06 1.67 -20.22
C VAL A 52 1.36 1.48 -20.73
N GLY A 53 2.23 2.47 -20.48
CA GLY A 53 3.69 2.36 -20.63
C GLY A 53 4.34 2.27 -19.25
N LEU A 54 5.37 1.47 -19.12
CA LEU A 54 6.17 1.35 -17.90
C LEU A 54 7.64 1.53 -18.20
N LEU A 55 8.30 2.49 -17.53
CA LEU A 55 9.75 2.59 -17.46
C LEU A 55 10.23 2.19 -16.06
N ALA A 56 10.99 1.11 -15.97
CA ALA A 56 11.60 0.65 -14.73
C ALA A 56 13.09 0.31 -14.92
N PRO A 57 13.89 0.23 -13.84
CA PRO A 57 15.26 -0.27 -13.90
C PRO A 57 15.31 -1.69 -14.51
N SER A 58 16.33 -1.97 -15.34
CA SER A 58 16.52 -3.33 -15.86
C SER A 58 16.86 -4.35 -14.77
N ASN A 59 17.45 -3.86 -13.68
CA ASN A 59 17.65 -4.62 -12.46
C ASN A 59 17.68 -3.66 -11.25
N TRP A 60 17.39 -4.21 -10.07
CA TRP A 60 17.36 -3.46 -8.82
C TRP A 60 18.05 -4.23 -7.69
N GLN A 61 19.01 -3.58 -7.02
CA GLN A 61 19.65 -4.14 -5.83
C GLN A 61 18.75 -3.96 -4.61
N ALA A 62 17.96 -4.96 -4.28
CA ALA A 62 17.13 -4.95 -3.07
C ALA A 62 18.02 -5.10 -1.84
N GLN A 63 18.31 -3.98 -1.16
CA GLN A 63 19.23 -3.95 -0.02
C GLN A 63 18.71 -4.77 1.18
N GLU A 64 17.39 -4.75 1.40
CA GLU A 64 16.74 -5.48 2.51
C GLU A 64 16.94 -7.00 2.41
N TRP A 65 17.05 -7.53 1.19
CA TRP A 65 17.22 -8.97 0.92
C TRP A 65 18.62 -9.32 0.39
N ASN A 66 19.50 -8.33 0.29
CA ASN A 66 20.83 -8.46 -0.34
C ASN A 66 20.77 -9.23 -1.69
N ARG A 67 19.75 -8.96 -2.49
CA ARG A 67 19.46 -9.65 -3.75
C ARG A 67 19.37 -8.66 -4.90
N LEU A 68 19.94 -9.05 -6.04
CA LEU A 68 19.70 -8.37 -7.32
C LEU A 68 18.43 -8.96 -7.94
N ILE A 69 17.46 -8.12 -8.23
CA ILE A 69 16.20 -8.48 -8.88
C ILE A 69 16.27 -7.98 -10.31
N GLU A 70 16.07 -8.86 -11.28
CA GLU A 70 15.91 -8.49 -12.68
C GLU A 70 14.47 -8.06 -12.97
N MET A 71 14.29 -7.17 -13.94
CA MET A 71 12.97 -6.68 -14.33
C MET A 71 12.10 -7.80 -14.85
N GLU A 72 10.98 -8.03 -14.18
CA GLU A 72 9.94 -8.96 -14.57
C GLU A 72 8.90 -8.28 -15.47
N THR A 73 8.36 -9.02 -16.45
CA THR A 73 7.35 -8.50 -17.39
C THR A 73 6.22 -9.51 -17.56
N PRO A 74 5.42 -9.75 -16.50
CA PRO A 74 4.40 -10.81 -16.52
C PRO A 74 3.19 -10.46 -17.41
N PHE A 75 2.99 -9.17 -17.75
CA PHE A 75 1.79 -8.69 -18.43
C PHE A 75 2.15 -8.09 -19.80
N PRO A 76 1.86 -8.81 -20.93
CA PRO A 76 2.17 -8.36 -22.28
C PRO A 76 1.36 -7.13 -22.72
N GLU A 77 0.26 -6.81 -22.03
CA GLU A 77 -0.58 -5.64 -22.29
C GLU A 77 0.12 -4.31 -21.92
N ILE A 78 1.15 -4.37 -21.07
CA ILE A 78 1.92 -3.23 -20.62
C ILE A 78 3.12 -3.05 -21.56
N LYS A 79 3.22 -1.89 -22.23
CA LYS A 79 4.39 -1.56 -23.04
C LYS A 79 5.58 -1.24 -22.14
N THR A 80 6.42 -2.23 -21.88
CA THR A 80 7.52 -2.14 -20.93
C THR A 80 8.80 -1.64 -21.57
N TYR A 81 9.42 -0.64 -20.93
CA TYR A 81 10.76 -0.14 -21.18
C TYR A 81 11.63 -0.41 -19.97
N SER A 82 12.80 -0.99 -20.18
CA SER A 82 13.78 -1.17 -19.13
C SER A 82 15.09 -0.48 -19.46
N ALA A 83 15.81 -0.02 -18.45
CA ALA A 83 17.13 0.55 -18.61
C ALA A 83 17.96 0.40 -17.34
N PRO A 84 19.29 0.26 -17.48
CA PRO A 84 20.17 0.32 -16.33
C PRO A 84 20.09 1.71 -15.68
N VAL A 85 20.22 1.73 -14.35
CA VAL A 85 20.28 2.96 -13.56
C VAL A 85 21.61 3.04 -12.83
N TRP A 86 22.11 4.26 -12.63
CA TRP A 86 23.19 4.50 -11.67
C TRP A 86 22.61 4.48 -10.25
N PHE A 87 23.39 3.99 -9.29
CA PHE A 87 23.02 3.90 -7.88
C PHE A 87 21.80 2.99 -7.60
N SER A 88 21.69 1.87 -8.32
CA SER A 88 20.68 0.84 -8.08
C SER A 88 20.60 0.47 -6.58
N GLY A 89 19.40 0.29 -6.05
CA GLY A 89 19.14 0.02 -4.63
C GLY A 89 19.10 1.26 -3.73
N ARG A 90 19.38 2.46 -4.27
CA ARG A 90 19.29 3.71 -3.50
C ARG A 90 18.10 4.52 -3.96
N VAL A 91 16.94 4.30 -3.36
CA VAL A 91 15.64 4.89 -3.74
C VAL A 91 15.72 6.40 -3.99
N GLY A 92 16.37 7.17 -3.11
CA GLY A 92 16.50 8.62 -3.29
C GLY A 92 17.57 9.08 -4.29
N ALA A 93 18.43 8.18 -4.82
CA ALA A 93 19.64 8.57 -5.55
C ALA A 93 19.76 7.95 -6.95
N HIS A 94 18.97 6.92 -7.26
CA HIS A 94 19.04 6.31 -8.59
C HIS A 94 18.62 7.28 -9.69
N VAL A 95 19.28 7.18 -10.83
CA VAL A 95 19.00 7.98 -12.03
C VAL A 95 19.17 7.12 -13.28
N TYR A 96 18.37 7.38 -14.29
CA TYR A 96 18.53 6.81 -15.62
C TYR A 96 19.61 7.57 -16.41
N ASN A 97 20.02 7.03 -17.54
CA ASN A 97 20.66 7.85 -18.56
C ASN A 97 19.63 8.88 -19.06
N PRO A 98 19.89 10.19 -19.02
CA PRO A 98 18.91 11.23 -19.37
C PRO A 98 18.32 11.07 -20.78
N TRP A 99 19.10 10.57 -21.72
CA TRP A 99 18.62 10.30 -23.09
C TRP A 99 17.60 9.15 -23.15
N LYS A 100 17.62 8.24 -22.16
CA LYS A 100 16.68 7.12 -22.14
C LYS A 100 15.26 7.58 -21.86
N ILE A 101 15.03 8.44 -20.87
CA ILE A 101 13.71 9.00 -20.60
C ILE A 101 13.19 9.75 -21.84
N ARG A 102 14.01 10.57 -22.45
CA ARG A 102 13.67 11.26 -23.71
C ARG A 102 13.28 10.27 -24.81
N GLN A 103 14.05 9.20 -25.00
CA GLN A 103 13.75 8.16 -25.99
C GLN A 103 12.40 7.51 -25.74
N VAL A 104 12.10 7.15 -24.48
CA VAL A 104 10.83 6.55 -24.08
C VAL A 104 9.66 7.51 -24.32
N ILE A 105 9.79 8.78 -23.95
CA ILE A 105 8.76 9.79 -24.20
C ILE A 105 8.50 9.93 -25.72
N ASN A 106 9.54 9.97 -26.54
CA ASN A 106 9.37 10.10 -28.00
C ASN A 106 8.75 8.87 -28.65
N ASP A 107 9.03 7.67 -28.14
CA ASP A 107 8.48 6.41 -28.66
C ASP A 107 7.05 6.19 -28.15
N PHE A 108 6.81 6.34 -26.84
CA PHE A 108 5.52 6.10 -26.24
C PHE A 108 4.55 7.26 -26.44
N LYS A 109 5.01 8.51 -26.47
CA LYS A 109 4.22 9.75 -26.58
C LYS A 109 3.12 9.83 -25.53
N PRO A 110 3.45 9.84 -24.23
CA PRO A 110 2.47 9.84 -23.16
C PRO A 110 1.64 11.14 -23.13
N ASP A 111 0.36 11.02 -22.76
CA ASP A 111 -0.53 12.14 -22.45
C ASP A 111 -0.35 12.57 -20.98
N VAL A 112 0.07 11.64 -20.10
CA VAL A 112 0.36 11.86 -18.68
C VAL A 112 1.56 11.01 -18.29
N ILE A 113 2.43 11.54 -17.43
CA ILE A 113 3.46 10.77 -16.73
C ILE A 113 3.04 10.56 -15.28
N GLN A 114 2.96 9.29 -14.88
CA GLN A 114 2.75 8.86 -13.49
C GLN A 114 4.10 8.44 -12.91
N LEU A 115 4.71 9.31 -12.12
CA LEU A 115 5.96 9.06 -11.42
C LEU A 115 5.67 8.52 -10.01
N GLU A 116 6.17 7.35 -9.67
CA GLU A 116 6.00 6.77 -8.34
C GLU A 116 7.36 6.62 -7.64
N GLU A 117 7.89 7.76 -7.24
CA GLU A 117 9.16 7.97 -6.56
C GLU A 117 9.05 9.15 -5.59
N GLU A 118 9.91 9.17 -4.58
CA GLU A 118 9.92 10.29 -3.64
C GLU A 118 10.24 11.61 -4.33
N ILE A 119 9.48 12.64 -4.01
CA ILE A 119 9.51 13.95 -4.67
C ILE A 119 10.87 14.67 -4.59
N PHE A 120 11.72 14.29 -3.64
CA PHE A 120 13.09 14.79 -3.49
C PHE A 120 14.16 13.86 -4.10
N SER A 121 13.75 12.80 -4.83
CA SER A 121 14.65 11.84 -5.47
C SER A 121 15.29 12.41 -6.75
N LEU A 122 16.43 11.88 -7.14
CA LEU A 122 17.07 12.29 -8.39
C LEU A 122 16.31 11.79 -9.62
N CYS A 123 15.68 10.63 -9.52
CA CYS A 123 14.78 10.14 -10.57
C CYS A 123 13.60 11.11 -10.78
N ALA A 124 13.01 11.62 -9.68
CA ALA A 124 11.93 12.59 -9.77
C ALA A 124 12.39 13.91 -10.47
N LEU A 125 13.58 14.39 -10.13
CA LEU A 125 14.18 15.56 -10.79
C LEU A 125 14.28 15.35 -12.30
N GLU A 126 14.81 14.20 -12.72
CA GLU A 126 15.03 13.85 -14.11
C GLU A 126 13.71 13.76 -14.89
N VAL A 127 12.72 13.05 -14.33
CA VAL A 127 11.39 12.91 -14.95
C VAL A 127 10.67 14.25 -15.02
N ALA A 128 10.69 15.05 -13.95
CA ALA A 128 10.06 16.38 -13.92
C ALA A 128 10.68 17.36 -14.92
N PHE A 129 12.01 17.27 -15.15
CA PHE A 129 12.69 18.04 -16.20
C PHE A 129 12.13 17.71 -17.59
N TRP A 130 12.01 16.43 -17.93
CA TRP A 130 11.52 16.00 -19.23
C TRP A 130 10.01 16.23 -19.39
N ALA A 131 9.21 16.02 -18.34
CA ALA A 131 7.79 16.33 -18.34
C ALA A 131 7.55 17.81 -18.68
N LYS A 132 8.31 18.72 -18.04
CA LYS A 132 8.25 20.15 -18.35
C LYS A 132 8.69 20.46 -19.78
N ARG A 133 9.77 19.81 -20.25
CA ARG A 133 10.33 20.07 -21.59
C ARG A 133 9.37 19.68 -22.72
N TYR A 134 8.52 18.70 -22.49
CA TYR A 134 7.54 18.18 -23.44
C TYR A 134 6.11 18.65 -23.16
N ASP A 135 5.92 19.48 -22.14
CA ASP A 135 4.60 19.97 -21.68
C ASP A 135 3.61 18.84 -21.38
N ILE A 136 4.08 17.80 -20.70
CA ILE A 136 3.30 16.62 -20.32
C ILE A 136 2.90 16.76 -18.85
N PRO A 137 1.59 16.64 -18.51
CA PRO A 137 1.13 16.60 -17.13
C PRO A 137 1.87 15.54 -16.30
N LEU A 138 2.31 15.92 -15.09
CA LEU A 138 3.04 15.09 -14.17
C LEU A 138 2.22 14.80 -12.93
N VAL A 139 1.96 13.54 -12.67
CA VAL A 139 1.41 13.03 -11.41
C VAL A 139 2.54 12.38 -10.63
N VAL A 140 2.74 12.77 -9.37
CA VAL A 140 3.79 12.22 -8.50
C VAL A 140 3.15 11.49 -7.35
N PHE A 141 3.63 10.28 -7.08
CA PHE A 141 3.27 9.50 -5.89
C PHE A 141 4.48 9.39 -4.95
N GLY A 142 4.25 9.54 -3.64
CA GLY A 142 5.28 9.35 -2.61
C GLY A 142 4.75 8.72 -1.32
N TRP A 143 5.65 8.01 -0.64
CA TRP A 143 5.39 7.34 0.64
C TRP A 143 5.88 8.11 1.87
N GLU A 144 6.65 9.21 1.69
CA GLU A 144 7.23 9.92 2.83
C GLU A 144 6.16 10.40 3.80
N ASN A 145 6.16 9.85 5.01
CA ASN A 145 5.18 10.11 6.05
C ASN A 145 5.77 10.77 7.31
N GLN A 146 7.02 11.25 7.22
CA GLN A 146 7.69 11.94 8.31
C GLN A 146 8.35 13.22 7.83
N LEU A 147 8.26 14.27 8.63
CA LEU A 147 8.98 15.52 8.38
C LEU A 147 10.48 15.31 8.63
N ARG A 148 11.22 15.20 7.55
CA ARG A 148 12.69 15.07 7.59
C ARG A 148 13.37 16.38 7.25
N SER A 149 14.48 16.65 7.93
CA SER A 149 15.40 17.71 7.50
C SER A 149 16.14 17.24 6.25
N LEU A 150 15.83 17.84 5.12
CA LEU A 150 16.50 17.55 3.85
C LEU A 150 17.74 18.43 3.67
N PRO A 151 18.86 17.91 3.14
CA PRO A 151 19.99 18.73 2.71
C PRO A 151 19.54 19.77 1.66
N ARG A 152 20.21 20.94 1.60
CA ARG A 152 19.83 22.06 0.69
C ARG A 152 19.61 21.63 -0.75
N PHE A 153 20.46 20.76 -1.27
CA PHE A 153 20.30 20.22 -2.64
C PHE A 153 19.00 19.43 -2.79
N ARG A 154 18.62 18.59 -1.80
CA ARG A 154 17.37 17.83 -1.82
C ARG A 154 16.14 18.73 -1.67
N GLN A 155 16.26 19.82 -0.91
CA GLN A 155 15.21 20.84 -0.82
C GLN A 155 14.98 21.48 -2.21
N TRP A 156 16.06 21.84 -2.90
CA TRP A 156 15.97 22.40 -4.25
C TRP A 156 15.35 21.39 -5.24
N VAL A 157 15.74 20.09 -5.19
CA VAL A 157 15.10 19.03 -6.00
C VAL A 157 13.61 18.95 -5.74
N ARG A 158 13.23 18.84 -4.45
CA ARG A 158 11.83 18.81 -4.02
C ARG A 158 11.06 20.00 -4.60
N ASP A 159 11.55 21.21 -4.41
CA ASP A 159 10.87 22.44 -4.82
C ASP A 159 10.74 22.50 -6.36
N PHE A 160 11.80 22.09 -7.08
CA PHE A 160 11.77 21.98 -8.53
C PHE A 160 10.71 20.99 -9.03
N VAL A 161 10.57 19.81 -8.37
CA VAL A 161 9.57 18.79 -8.74
C VAL A 161 8.18 19.27 -8.37
N MET A 162 8.00 19.83 -7.15
CA MET A 162 6.72 20.37 -6.68
C MET A 162 6.10 21.39 -7.65
N GLU A 163 6.91 22.32 -8.18
CA GLU A 163 6.43 23.33 -9.14
C GLU A 163 5.86 22.71 -10.44
N ARG A 164 6.21 21.48 -10.75
CA ARG A 164 5.86 20.79 -12.01
C ARG A 164 4.83 19.69 -11.82
N THR A 165 4.51 19.40 -10.56
CA THR A 165 3.54 18.37 -10.21
C THR A 165 2.13 18.92 -10.34
N ASN A 166 1.32 18.33 -11.22
CA ASN A 166 -0.08 18.70 -11.42
C ASN A 166 -1.00 18.07 -10.36
N LEU A 167 -0.67 16.84 -9.91
CA LEU A 167 -1.35 16.12 -8.86
C LEU A 167 -0.33 15.33 -8.04
N TYR A 168 -0.36 15.47 -6.73
CA TYR A 168 0.41 14.66 -5.81
C TYR A 168 -0.47 13.58 -5.18
N LEU A 169 -0.06 12.33 -5.28
CA LEU A 169 -0.69 11.19 -4.63
C LEU A 169 0.13 10.84 -3.39
N ALA A 170 -0.42 11.07 -2.22
CA ALA A 170 0.19 10.67 -0.96
C ALA A 170 -0.21 9.23 -0.62
N GLY A 171 0.75 8.37 -0.28
CA GLY A 171 0.49 6.99 0.08
C GLY A 171 -0.31 6.82 1.39
N ASN A 172 -0.38 7.91 2.20
CA ASN A 172 -1.05 7.95 3.50
C ASN A 172 -1.37 9.40 3.91
N GLN A 173 -2.14 9.57 5.00
CA GLN A 173 -2.55 10.89 5.50
C GLN A 173 -1.36 11.72 5.98
N ASP A 174 -0.43 11.12 6.72
CA ASP A 174 0.80 11.78 7.18
C ASP A 174 1.59 12.35 6.00
N GLY A 175 1.69 11.60 4.89
CA GLY A 175 2.36 12.06 3.66
C GLY A 175 1.68 13.28 3.02
N ALA A 176 0.37 13.33 3.06
CA ALA A 176 -0.36 14.53 2.61
C ALA A 176 -0.06 15.74 3.49
N GLU A 177 0.06 15.54 4.81
CA GLU A 177 0.43 16.60 5.75
C GLU A 177 1.89 17.07 5.55
N VAL A 178 2.82 16.14 5.30
CA VAL A 178 4.21 16.47 4.95
C VAL A 178 4.26 17.38 3.72
N MET A 179 3.48 17.09 2.68
CA MET A 179 3.44 17.94 1.48
C MET A 179 2.86 19.32 1.76
N ARG A 180 1.82 19.43 2.58
CA ARG A 180 1.28 20.73 3.03
C ARG A 180 2.30 21.52 3.83
N HIS A 181 3.02 20.85 4.73
CA HIS A 181 4.10 21.46 5.52
C HIS A 181 5.25 21.98 4.65
N TRP A 182 5.58 21.27 3.56
CA TRP A 182 6.55 21.74 2.56
C TRP A 182 5.98 22.82 1.64
N ASN A 183 4.76 23.32 1.93
CA ASN A 183 4.08 24.40 1.21
C ASN A 183 3.73 24.03 -0.25
N TYR A 184 3.44 22.77 -0.53
CA TYR A 184 2.91 22.37 -1.84
C TYR A 184 1.50 22.96 -2.03
N GLN A 185 1.31 23.72 -3.11
CA GLN A 185 0.08 24.44 -3.41
C GLN A 185 -0.85 23.70 -4.38
N GLY A 186 -0.37 22.60 -4.95
CA GLY A 186 -1.14 21.81 -5.90
C GLY A 186 -2.16 20.88 -5.24
N GLN A 187 -2.86 20.13 -6.06
CA GLN A 187 -3.83 19.14 -5.59
C GLN A 187 -3.11 17.95 -4.94
N ILE A 188 -3.60 17.54 -3.75
CA ILE A 188 -3.14 16.33 -3.06
C ILE A 188 -4.33 15.37 -2.93
N GLU A 189 -4.10 14.10 -3.22
CA GLU A 189 -5.06 13.03 -2.96
C GLU A 189 -4.36 11.88 -2.21
N VAL A 190 -5.03 11.32 -1.20
CA VAL A 190 -4.52 10.16 -0.47
C VAL A 190 -5.05 8.89 -1.12
N MET A 191 -4.14 8.02 -1.53
CA MET A 191 -4.46 6.69 -2.04
C MET A 191 -3.22 5.78 -1.96
N PRO A 192 -3.40 4.47 -1.78
CA PRO A 192 -2.27 3.55 -1.77
C PRO A 192 -1.62 3.45 -3.16
N GLN A 193 -0.34 3.14 -3.20
CA GLN A 193 0.39 2.88 -4.44
C GLN A 193 -0.17 1.67 -5.18
N MET A 194 -0.42 0.59 -4.45
CA MET A 194 -0.92 -0.67 -4.97
C MET A 194 -2.19 -1.06 -4.22
N GLY A 195 -3.09 -1.72 -4.92
CA GLY A 195 -4.24 -2.37 -4.33
C GLY A 195 -3.95 -3.83 -4.00
N VAL A 196 -5.01 -4.58 -3.74
CA VAL A 196 -4.96 -6.03 -3.60
C VAL A 196 -5.63 -6.70 -4.79
N ASP A 197 -5.07 -7.84 -5.19
CA ASP A 197 -5.67 -8.75 -6.15
C ASP A 197 -6.76 -9.56 -5.44
N THR A 198 -8.03 -9.25 -5.72
CA THR A 198 -9.18 -9.89 -5.08
C THR A 198 -9.51 -11.27 -5.63
N GLU A 199 -8.86 -11.71 -6.72
CA GLU A 199 -8.93 -13.09 -7.21
C GLU A 199 -7.91 -13.96 -6.46
N LEU A 200 -6.71 -13.44 -6.24
CA LEU A 200 -5.65 -14.12 -5.49
C LEU A 200 -5.96 -14.19 -3.98
N PHE A 201 -6.44 -13.08 -3.41
CA PHE A 201 -6.84 -12.94 -2.01
C PHE A 201 -8.37 -13.01 -1.90
N ALA A 202 -8.94 -14.16 -2.19
CA ALA A 202 -10.38 -14.41 -2.09
C ALA A 202 -10.73 -15.17 -0.80
N PRO A 203 -11.97 -15.03 -0.29
CA PRO A 203 -12.44 -15.83 0.83
C PRO A 203 -12.26 -17.33 0.57
N ALA A 204 -11.69 -18.04 1.54
CA ALA A 204 -11.54 -19.48 1.46
C ALA A 204 -12.87 -20.20 1.74
N GLU A 205 -13.03 -21.42 1.22
CA GLU A 205 -14.09 -22.33 1.63
C GLU A 205 -13.99 -22.63 3.12
N GLU A 206 -15.12 -23.07 3.75
CA GLU A 206 -15.30 -23.19 5.19
C GLU A 206 -14.09 -23.77 5.97
N LYS A 207 -13.70 -23.07 7.03
CA LYS A 207 -12.70 -23.53 7.99
C LYS A 207 -13.25 -24.64 8.88
N LYS A 208 -12.46 -25.69 9.10
CA LYS A 208 -12.87 -26.89 9.86
C LYS A 208 -12.35 -26.93 11.31
N SER A 209 -11.88 -25.81 11.88
CA SER A 209 -11.32 -25.79 13.24
C SER A 209 -12.20 -25.04 14.20
N ASP A 210 -12.48 -25.62 15.38
CA ASP A 210 -13.17 -24.97 16.48
C ASP A 210 -12.26 -23.99 17.23
N THR A 211 -10.94 -24.18 17.17
CA THR A 211 -9.93 -23.31 17.79
C THR A 211 -9.67 -22.08 16.92
N VAL A 212 -9.85 -20.89 17.49
CA VAL A 212 -9.63 -19.62 16.77
C VAL A 212 -8.13 -19.38 16.53
N ASN A 213 -7.75 -19.17 15.29
CA ASN A 213 -6.36 -18.89 14.89
C ASN A 213 -6.13 -17.38 14.71
N ILE A 214 -5.37 -16.79 15.62
CA ILE A 214 -4.93 -15.40 15.58
C ILE A 214 -3.66 -15.34 14.75
N GLY A 215 -3.67 -14.65 13.62
CA GLY A 215 -2.54 -14.56 12.70
C GLY A 215 -1.76 -13.26 12.83
N PHE A 216 -0.46 -13.36 12.64
CA PHE A 216 0.44 -12.26 12.30
C PHE A 216 1.23 -12.63 11.06
N LEU A 217 1.32 -11.71 10.08
CA LEU A 217 2.14 -11.89 8.89
C LEU A 217 2.95 -10.63 8.63
N GLY A 218 4.29 -10.74 8.74
CA GLY A 218 5.20 -9.62 8.55
C GLY A 218 6.59 -9.85 9.11
N ARG A 219 7.46 -8.84 9.03
CA ARG A 219 8.80 -8.89 9.64
C ARG A 219 8.70 -9.00 11.17
N ILE A 220 9.56 -9.81 11.77
CA ILE A 220 9.64 -9.92 13.24
C ILE A 220 10.67 -8.90 13.73
N ALA A 221 10.21 -7.65 13.92
CA ALA A 221 11.02 -6.50 14.32
C ALA A 221 10.31 -5.71 15.43
N PRO A 222 11.05 -4.95 16.26
CA PRO A 222 10.47 -4.24 17.43
C PRO A 222 9.30 -3.32 17.04
N GLU A 223 9.41 -2.63 15.91
CA GLU A 223 8.36 -1.73 15.42
C GLU A 223 7.07 -2.44 14.99
N LYS A 224 7.10 -3.76 14.80
CA LYS A 224 5.92 -4.56 14.45
C LYS A 224 5.09 -5.04 15.66
N GLY A 225 5.60 -4.85 16.89
CA GLY A 225 4.79 -4.94 18.12
C GLY A 225 4.28 -6.33 18.49
N LEU A 226 4.92 -7.42 18.04
CA LEU A 226 4.51 -8.78 18.40
C LEU A 226 4.52 -9.05 19.90
N ASP A 227 5.38 -8.37 20.65
CA ASP A 227 5.42 -8.40 22.11
C ASP A 227 4.11 -7.90 22.74
N ILE A 228 3.47 -6.87 22.14
CA ILE A 228 2.15 -6.37 22.57
C ILE A 228 1.07 -7.43 22.34
N LEU A 229 1.14 -8.14 21.20
CA LEU A 229 0.22 -9.25 20.93
C LEU A 229 0.38 -10.37 21.97
N PHE A 230 1.63 -10.74 22.33
CA PHE A 230 1.90 -11.77 23.32
C PHE A 230 1.41 -11.35 24.71
N ASP A 231 1.64 -10.08 25.09
CA ASP A 231 1.08 -9.52 26.33
C ASP A 231 -0.45 -9.59 26.35
N ALA A 232 -1.12 -9.32 25.22
CA ALA A 232 -2.58 -9.38 25.14
C ALA A 232 -3.11 -10.81 25.25
N VAL A 233 -2.54 -11.76 24.49
CA VAL A 233 -3.04 -13.15 24.51
C VAL A 233 -2.71 -13.86 25.81
N SER A 234 -1.66 -13.47 26.51
CA SER A 234 -1.36 -14.02 27.85
C SER A 234 -2.44 -13.74 28.88
N GLN A 235 -3.21 -12.65 28.70
CA GLN A 235 -4.33 -12.28 29.57
C GLN A 235 -5.60 -13.14 29.27
N LEU A 236 -5.64 -13.79 28.11
CA LEU A 236 -6.81 -14.55 27.63
C LEU A 236 -6.66 -16.07 27.80
N LYS A 237 -5.45 -16.55 28.07
CA LYS A 237 -5.09 -17.99 28.02
C LYS A 237 -5.91 -18.91 28.94
N GLU A 238 -6.40 -18.39 30.06
CA GLU A 238 -7.17 -19.16 31.04
C GLU A 238 -8.64 -19.40 30.62
N ASN A 239 -9.17 -18.52 29.75
CA ASN A 239 -10.61 -18.40 29.52
C ASN A 239 -11.06 -18.75 28.09
N LEU A 240 -10.14 -18.80 27.13
CA LEU A 240 -10.47 -18.96 25.73
C LEU A 240 -9.58 -20.00 25.05
N ASP A 241 -10.16 -20.71 24.08
CA ASP A 241 -9.43 -21.61 23.20
C ASP A 241 -9.01 -20.87 21.91
N PHE A 242 -7.69 -20.66 21.76
CA PHE A 242 -7.09 -20.03 20.61
C PHE A 242 -5.67 -20.52 20.39
N GLN A 243 -5.17 -20.31 19.19
CA GLN A 243 -3.74 -20.39 18.84
C GLN A 243 -3.28 -19.10 18.18
N VAL A 244 -1.98 -18.84 18.19
CA VAL A 244 -1.35 -17.69 17.52
C VAL A 244 -0.39 -18.23 16.47
N THR A 245 -0.60 -17.87 15.21
CA THR A 245 0.29 -18.24 14.12
C THR A 245 1.12 -17.03 13.68
N VAL A 246 2.44 -17.13 13.84
CA VAL A 246 3.40 -16.08 13.46
C VAL A 246 4.09 -16.46 12.16
N CYS A 247 3.76 -15.73 11.09
CA CYS A 247 4.37 -15.85 9.76
C CYS A 247 5.36 -14.71 9.55
N GLY A 248 6.64 -15.03 9.49
CA GLY A 248 7.71 -14.05 9.31
C GLY A 248 9.02 -14.48 9.92
N SER A 249 10.02 -13.64 9.76
CA SER A 249 11.33 -13.79 10.40
C SER A 249 11.89 -12.40 10.76
N GLY A 250 12.84 -12.36 11.69
CA GLY A 250 13.49 -11.11 12.05
C GLY A 250 14.28 -11.19 13.34
N ASN A 251 14.90 -10.07 13.71
CA ASN A 251 15.86 -9.98 14.80
C ASN A 251 15.25 -10.09 16.20
N SER A 252 13.93 -9.85 16.35
CA SER A 252 13.25 -9.93 17.65
C SER A 252 12.72 -11.34 17.98
N GLU A 253 12.86 -12.33 17.10
CA GLU A 253 12.28 -13.67 17.31
C GLU A 253 12.78 -14.35 18.59
N ALA A 254 14.07 -14.27 18.89
CA ALA A 254 14.65 -14.91 20.07
C ALA A 254 14.10 -14.33 21.38
N GLU A 255 13.93 -13.01 21.44
CA GLU A 255 13.35 -12.30 22.59
C GLU A 255 11.88 -12.64 22.77
N LEU A 256 11.13 -12.71 21.68
CA LEU A 256 9.71 -13.06 21.67
C LEU A 256 9.47 -14.52 22.14
N ARG A 257 10.34 -15.45 21.74
CA ARG A 257 10.27 -16.83 22.25
C ARG A 257 10.49 -16.90 23.76
N GLN A 258 11.44 -16.13 24.29
CA GLN A 258 11.65 -16.03 25.75
C GLN A 258 10.46 -15.38 26.46
N GLN A 259 9.83 -14.36 25.84
CA GLN A 259 8.61 -13.75 26.38
C GLN A 259 7.47 -14.77 26.45
N ALA A 260 7.26 -15.54 25.39
CA ALA A 260 6.22 -16.58 25.32
C ALA A 260 6.41 -17.66 26.43
N GLU A 261 7.68 -18.06 26.69
CA GLU A 261 7.99 -19.00 27.78
C GLU A 261 7.66 -18.40 29.14
N LYS A 262 8.09 -17.18 29.43
CA LYS A 262 7.82 -16.47 30.68
C LYS A 262 6.31 -16.31 30.95
N GLN A 263 5.56 -16.06 29.90
CA GLN A 263 4.09 -15.87 29.95
C GLN A 263 3.32 -17.18 29.91
N GLN A 264 3.99 -18.32 29.71
CA GLN A 264 3.37 -19.65 29.63
C GLN A 264 2.33 -19.73 28.49
N ILE A 265 2.68 -19.21 27.32
CA ILE A 265 1.87 -19.24 26.08
C ILE A 265 2.58 -19.93 24.92
N SER A 266 3.78 -20.48 25.13
CA SER A 266 4.59 -21.09 24.07
C SER A 266 3.91 -22.24 23.34
N ASP A 267 3.06 -23.00 24.03
CA ASP A 267 2.28 -24.11 23.52
C ASP A 267 1.11 -23.67 22.59
N ARG A 268 0.76 -22.37 22.66
CA ARG A 268 -0.25 -21.77 21.81
C ARG A 268 0.33 -21.04 20.59
N ILE A 269 1.66 -20.92 20.47
CA ILE A 269 2.31 -20.16 19.40
C ILE A 269 2.92 -21.09 18.36
N ILE A 270 2.47 -20.93 17.12
CA ILE A 270 2.98 -21.62 15.94
C ILE A 270 3.90 -20.68 15.15
N TRP A 271 5.17 -20.99 15.08
CA TRP A 271 6.16 -20.24 14.30
C TRP A 271 6.31 -20.85 12.92
N ARG A 272 5.84 -20.13 11.88
CA ARG A 272 5.89 -20.59 10.49
C ARG A 272 7.18 -20.23 9.77
N GLY A 273 7.93 -19.26 10.31
CA GLY A 273 9.10 -18.68 9.64
C GLY A 273 8.70 -17.76 8.48
N ALA A 274 9.69 -17.38 7.66
CA ALA A 274 9.47 -16.51 6.51
C ALA A 274 8.56 -17.19 5.47
N VAL A 275 7.54 -16.47 5.02
CA VAL A 275 6.58 -16.92 4.01
C VAL A 275 6.83 -16.14 2.72
N PRO A 276 7.09 -16.82 1.58
CA PRO A 276 7.11 -16.19 0.27
C PRO A 276 5.77 -15.51 -0.05
N HIS A 277 5.80 -14.39 -0.77
CA HIS A 277 4.57 -13.62 -1.06
C HIS A 277 3.50 -14.46 -1.78
N GLU A 278 3.91 -15.34 -2.67
CA GLU A 278 3.02 -16.23 -3.43
C GLU A 278 2.27 -17.21 -2.53
N LEU A 279 2.79 -17.48 -1.34
CA LEU A 279 2.15 -18.33 -0.33
C LEU A 279 1.39 -17.55 0.74
N ALA A 280 1.43 -16.22 0.71
CA ALA A 280 0.71 -15.39 1.67
C ALA A 280 -0.81 -15.68 1.69
N PRO A 281 -1.52 -15.85 0.56
CA PRO A 281 -2.94 -16.21 0.58
C PRO A 281 -3.21 -17.54 1.30
N VAL A 282 -2.34 -18.53 1.11
CA VAL A 282 -2.45 -19.85 1.74
C VAL A 282 -2.25 -19.78 3.26
N GLU A 283 -1.32 -18.96 3.74
CA GLU A 283 -1.13 -18.79 5.17
C GLU A 283 -2.23 -17.91 5.79
N LEU A 284 -2.62 -16.83 5.14
CA LEU A 284 -3.74 -15.98 5.57
C LEU A 284 -5.05 -16.77 5.67
N SER A 285 -5.35 -17.66 4.73
CA SER A 285 -6.58 -18.46 4.76
C SER A 285 -6.76 -19.32 6.01
N LYS A 286 -5.69 -19.54 6.78
CA LYS A 286 -5.71 -20.26 8.06
C LYS A 286 -6.08 -19.39 9.24
N PHE A 287 -6.10 -18.06 9.09
CA PHE A 287 -6.37 -17.12 10.17
C PHE A 287 -7.87 -16.86 10.31
N ASP A 288 -8.33 -16.74 11.55
CA ASP A 288 -9.67 -16.27 11.90
C ASP A 288 -9.68 -14.78 12.22
N VAL A 289 -8.54 -14.25 12.65
CA VAL A 289 -8.30 -12.84 12.94
C VAL A 289 -6.85 -12.52 12.56
N LEU A 290 -6.61 -11.41 11.87
CA LEU A 290 -5.26 -10.86 11.68
C LEU A 290 -5.02 -9.74 12.70
N VAL A 291 -3.83 -9.71 13.31
CA VAL A 291 -3.40 -8.61 14.19
C VAL A 291 -2.17 -7.93 13.62
N LEU A 292 -2.24 -6.59 13.46
CA LEU A 292 -1.11 -5.74 13.10
C LEU A 292 -0.82 -4.74 14.23
N PRO A 293 -0.04 -5.13 15.25
CA PRO A 293 0.16 -4.36 16.47
C PRO A 293 1.34 -3.38 16.37
N SER A 294 1.61 -2.85 15.18
CA SER A 294 2.75 -1.95 14.91
C SER A 294 2.79 -0.76 15.86
N ARG A 295 4.00 -0.27 16.16
CA ARG A 295 4.25 0.91 16.98
C ARG A 295 5.08 1.94 16.25
N SER A 296 4.83 3.20 16.54
CA SER A 296 5.64 4.31 16.04
C SER A 296 6.99 4.37 16.77
N ILE A 297 8.05 4.53 16.00
CA ILE A 297 9.40 4.83 16.53
C ILE A 297 9.90 6.12 15.90
N ALA A 298 11.00 6.67 16.41
CA ALA A 298 11.54 7.96 15.95
C ALA A 298 11.78 8.04 14.43
N THR A 299 12.06 6.89 13.79
CA THR A 299 12.46 6.82 12.38
C THR A 299 11.46 6.07 11.50
N TRP A 300 10.35 5.56 12.07
CA TRP A 300 9.42 4.74 11.34
C TRP A 300 8.00 4.78 11.94
N LYS A 301 7.02 4.81 11.07
CA LYS A 301 5.59 4.56 11.32
C LYS A 301 5.05 3.65 10.23
N GLU A 302 3.97 2.92 10.49
CA GLU A 302 3.31 2.13 9.46
C GLU A 302 2.79 3.04 8.34
N GLN A 303 3.27 2.81 7.13
CA GLN A 303 2.91 3.65 5.99
C GLN A 303 1.55 3.27 5.39
N PHE A 304 1.20 1.98 5.44
CA PHE A 304 -0.09 1.49 4.94
C PHE A 304 -0.51 0.16 5.60
N GLY A 305 0.39 -0.84 5.61
CA GLY A 305 0.09 -2.19 6.08
C GLY A 305 -0.68 -3.02 5.04
N HIS A 306 -0.04 -3.36 3.90
CA HIS A 306 -0.69 -4.11 2.81
C HIS A 306 -1.39 -5.39 3.27
N VAL A 307 -0.84 -6.10 4.25
CA VAL A 307 -1.46 -7.30 4.84
C VAL A 307 -2.88 -7.06 5.38
N ILE A 308 -3.22 -5.82 5.76
CA ILE A 308 -4.57 -5.44 6.21
C ILE A 308 -5.57 -5.65 5.08
N ILE A 309 -5.29 -5.09 3.90
CA ILE A 309 -6.20 -5.20 2.75
C ILE A 309 -6.21 -6.61 2.15
N GLU A 310 -5.09 -7.34 2.23
CA GLU A 310 -5.00 -8.74 1.85
C GLU A 310 -5.91 -9.62 2.74
N ALA A 311 -5.82 -9.47 4.06
CA ALA A 311 -6.69 -10.19 4.99
C ALA A 311 -8.17 -9.78 4.87
N MET A 312 -8.44 -8.47 4.75
CA MET A 312 -9.79 -7.96 4.54
C MET A 312 -10.43 -8.51 3.26
N ALA A 313 -9.68 -8.61 2.15
CA ALA A 313 -10.16 -9.19 0.90
C ALA A 313 -10.60 -10.65 1.08
N MET A 314 -9.92 -11.38 1.95
CA MET A 314 -10.25 -12.77 2.30
C MET A 314 -11.35 -12.92 3.36
N GLY A 315 -11.97 -11.82 3.80
CA GLY A 315 -13.00 -11.84 4.83
C GLY A 315 -12.46 -12.13 6.23
N ILE A 316 -11.18 -11.88 6.47
CA ILE A 316 -10.54 -12.06 7.78
C ILE A 316 -10.61 -10.71 8.51
N PRO A 317 -11.26 -10.64 9.70
CA PRO A 317 -11.24 -9.46 10.55
C PRO A 317 -9.81 -9.04 10.88
N VAL A 318 -9.56 -7.73 10.83
CA VAL A 318 -8.23 -7.18 11.13
C VAL A 318 -8.30 -6.27 12.33
N ILE A 319 -7.48 -6.55 13.34
CA ILE A 319 -7.22 -5.64 14.46
C ILE A 319 -5.90 -4.93 14.18
N GLY A 320 -5.86 -3.61 14.37
CA GLY A 320 -4.64 -2.84 14.24
C GLY A 320 -4.42 -1.86 15.38
N SER A 321 -3.17 -1.47 15.58
CA SER A 321 -2.84 -0.37 16.48
C SER A 321 -3.17 0.99 15.87
N SER A 322 -3.07 2.06 16.68
CA SER A 322 -3.19 3.44 16.18
C SER A 322 -1.95 3.95 15.43
N CYS A 323 -1.01 3.08 15.03
CA CYS A 323 0.23 3.44 14.36
C CYS A 323 0.01 3.85 12.90
N GLY A 324 0.42 5.07 12.56
CA GLY A 324 0.44 5.59 11.18
C GLY A 324 -0.89 5.47 10.45
N GLU A 325 -0.89 4.84 9.28
CA GLU A 325 -2.09 4.73 8.42
C GLU A 325 -3.04 3.59 8.81
N ILE A 326 -2.67 2.69 9.74
CA ILE A 326 -3.50 1.54 10.14
C ILE A 326 -4.96 1.93 10.46
N PRO A 327 -5.25 2.97 11.30
CA PRO A 327 -6.63 3.35 11.61
C PRO A 327 -7.44 3.76 10.37
N HIS A 328 -6.80 4.41 9.41
CA HIS A 328 -7.44 4.89 8.19
C HIS A 328 -7.72 3.74 7.21
N VAL A 329 -6.82 2.75 7.14
CA VAL A 329 -7.02 1.56 6.30
C VAL A 329 -8.14 0.71 6.87
N ILE A 330 -8.14 0.41 8.18
CA ILE A 330 -9.19 -0.37 8.85
C ILE A 330 -10.51 0.41 8.88
N ALA A 331 -10.49 1.71 9.25
CA ALA A 331 -11.62 2.64 9.36
C ALA A 331 -12.80 2.11 10.22
N ARG A 332 -12.48 1.37 11.27
CA ARG A 332 -13.39 0.90 12.31
C ARG A 332 -12.72 1.08 13.66
N GLN A 333 -13.23 2.01 14.48
CA GLN A 333 -12.63 2.33 15.79
C GLN A 333 -12.66 1.16 16.77
N ASP A 334 -13.67 0.30 16.67
CA ASP A 334 -13.84 -0.89 17.49
C ASP A 334 -12.87 -2.05 17.12
N LEU A 335 -12.10 -1.89 16.04
CA LEU A 335 -11.02 -2.79 15.64
C LEU A 335 -9.62 -2.14 15.75
N VAL A 336 -9.53 -0.93 16.29
CA VAL A 336 -8.27 -0.20 16.46
C VAL A 336 -8.01 0.04 17.94
N PHE A 337 -6.83 -0.36 18.42
CA PHE A 337 -6.40 -0.14 19.80
C PHE A 337 -5.25 0.90 19.84
N PRO A 338 -5.10 1.67 20.95
CA PRO A 338 -3.98 2.57 21.13
C PRO A 338 -2.65 1.81 21.11
N GLU A 339 -1.63 2.38 20.46
CA GLU A 339 -0.27 1.82 20.50
C GLU A 339 0.13 1.47 21.94
N GLU A 340 0.92 0.40 22.12
CA GLU A 340 1.42 -0.11 23.43
C GLU A 340 0.35 -0.58 24.40
N ASN A 341 -0.94 -0.57 24.05
CA ASN A 341 -2.01 -0.96 24.96
C ASN A 341 -2.47 -2.41 24.73
N SER A 342 -1.74 -3.36 25.33
CA SER A 342 -2.07 -4.79 25.25
C SER A 342 -3.42 -5.15 25.87
N GLN A 343 -3.89 -4.39 26.87
CA GLN A 343 -5.21 -4.60 27.47
C GLN A 343 -6.34 -4.29 26.48
N ALA A 344 -6.28 -3.15 25.79
CA ALA A 344 -7.28 -2.82 24.78
C ALA A 344 -7.28 -3.83 23.64
N LEU A 345 -6.09 -4.33 23.22
CA LEU A 345 -5.98 -5.41 22.25
C LEU A 345 -6.63 -6.70 22.77
N ALA A 346 -6.40 -7.07 24.05
CA ALA A 346 -6.99 -8.25 24.64
C ALA A 346 -8.54 -8.18 24.67
N GLU A 347 -9.12 -7.01 24.96
CA GLU A 347 -10.57 -6.79 24.95
C GLU A 347 -11.19 -7.00 23.57
N ILE A 348 -10.54 -6.47 22.50
CA ILE A 348 -11.01 -6.69 21.12
C ILE A 348 -10.87 -8.17 20.73
N LEU A 349 -9.73 -8.79 21.02
CA LEU A 349 -9.50 -10.21 20.77
C LEU A 349 -10.51 -11.08 21.50
N HIS A 350 -10.76 -10.82 22.79
CA HIS A 350 -11.76 -11.54 23.57
C HIS A 350 -13.12 -11.56 22.85
N ARG A 351 -13.56 -10.40 22.36
CA ARG A 351 -14.84 -10.28 21.65
C ARG A 351 -14.83 -11.06 20.33
N LEU A 352 -13.77 -10.92 19.51
CA LEU A 352 -13.68 -11.63 18.23
C LEU A 352 -13.58 -13.15 18.40
N ILE A 353 -12.97 -13.64 19.49
CA ILE A 353 -12.89 -15.07 19.78
C ILE A 353 -14.26 -15.60 20.25
N SER A 354 -14.95 -14.87 21.14
CA SER A 354 -16.17 -15.33 21.80
C SER A 354 -17.44 -15.11 20.98
N ASP A 355 -17.49 -14.09 20.12
CA ASP A 355 -18.66 -13.69 19.31
C ASP A 355 -18.42 -14.00 17.83
N VAL A 356 -18.86 -15.19 17.41
CA VAL A 356 -18.74 -15.66 16.01
C VAL A 356 -19.48 -14.73 15.05
N ASN A 357 -20.67 -14.24 15.43
CA ASN A 357 -21.48 -13.37 14.57
C ASN A 357 -20.76 -12.03 14.32
N TRP A 358 -20.16 -11.46 15.38
CA TRP A 358 -19.39 -10.23 15.21
C TRP A 358 -18.12 -10.44 14.40
N ARG A 359 -17.46 -11.58 14.57
CA ARG A 359 -16.29 -11.95 13.74
C ARG A 359 -16.66 -12.04 12.26
N GLU A 360 -17.78 -12.67 11.92
CA GLU A 360 -18.28 -12.75 10.55
C GLU A 360 -18.71 -11.38 10.01
N GLU A 361 -19.39 -10.55 10.83
CA GLU A 361 -19.74 -9.18 10.46
C GLU A 361 -18.50 -8.36 10.09
N MET A 362 -17.41 -8.48 10.88
CA MET A 362 -16.17 -7.76 10.63
C MET A 362 -15.43 -8.29 9.40
N GLY A 363 -15.48 -9.58 9.14
CA GLY A 363 -14.97 -10.16 7.90
C GLY A 363 -15.71 -9.61 6.67
N ASN A 364 -17.02 -9.62 6.68
CA ASN A 364 -17.87 -9.07 5.60
C ASN A 364 -17.67 -7.55 5.42
N TYR A 365 -17.43 -6.81 6.50
CA TYR A 365 -17.05 -5.41 6.44
C TYR A 365 -15.73 -5.23 5.68
N GLY A 366 -14.72 -6.07 5.98
CA GLY A 366 -13.42 -6.03 5.32
C GLY A 366 -13.53 -6.20 3.80
N ILE A 367 -14.26 -7.22 3.33
CA ILE A 367 -14.49 -7.48 1.90
C ILE A 367 -15.06 -6.25 1.22
N LYS A 368 -16.17 -5.71 1.74
CA LYS A 368 -16.86 -4.53 1.17
C LYS A 368 -15.94 -3.31 1.10
N ARG A 369 -15.10 -3.12 2.14
CA ARG A 369 -14.16 -2.01 2.19
C ARG A 369 -13.08 -2.13 1.12
N VAL A 370 -12.54 -3.33 0.90
CA VAL A 370 -11.56 -3.58 -0.16
C VAL A 370 -12.16 -3.32 -1.53
N GLU A 371 -13.35 -3.84 -1.83
CA GLU A 371 -14.06 -3.62 -3.09
C GLU A 371 -14.30 -2.14 -3.38
N GLN A 372 -14.58 -1.36 -2.33
CA GLN A 372 -14.87 0.06 -2.47
C GLN A 372 -13.62 0.93 -2.64
N PHE A 373 -12.48 0.55 -2.04
CA PHE A 373 -11.33 1.46 -1.91
C PHE A 373 -9.99 0.88 -2.32
N TYR A 374 -9.78 -0.44 -2.24
CA TYR A 374 -8.43 -1.02 -2.23
C TYR A 374 -8.18 -2.12 -3.26
N SER A 375 -9.20 -2.57 -4.03
CA SER A 375 -8.91 -3.50 -5.12
C SER A 375 -8.10 -2.80 -6.22
N HIS A 376 -7.32 -3.56 -7.00
CA HIS A 376 -6.58 -3.02 -8.14
C HIS A 376 -7.49 -2.28 -9.10
N GLU A 377 -8.70 -2.81 -9.37
CA GLU A 377 -9.69 -2.21 -10.27
C GLU A 377 -10.19 -0.88 -9.72
N ARG A 378 -10.42 -0.80 -8.41
CA ARG A 378 -10.89 0.43 -7.77
C ARG A 378 -9.85 1.54 -7.85
N ILE A 379 -8.59 1.20 -7.57
CA ILE A 379 -7.47 2.14 -7.71
C ILE A 379 -7.30 2.55 -9.17
N ALA A 380 -7.39 1.59 -10.10
CA ALA A 380 -7.32 1.85 -11.54
C ALA A 380 -8.37 2.89 -11.96
N ARG A 381 -9.63 2.72 -11.58
CA ARG A 381 -10.70 3.68 -11.88
C ARG A 381 -10.44 5.06 -11.31
N ARG A 382 -10.01 5.15 -10.05
CA ARG A 382 -9.65 6.44 -9.43
C ARG A 382 -8.54 7.16 -10.20
N LEU A 383 -7.49 6.45 -10.61
CA LEU A 383 -6.39 7.01 -11.39
C LEU A 383 -6.85 7.48 -12.78
N ILE A 384 -7.63 6.68 -13.49
CA ILE A 384 -8.17 7.02 -14.82
C ILE A 384 -8.99 8.31 -14.74
N ASP A 385 -9.88 8.43 -13.76
CA ASP A 385 -10.69 9.64 -13.53
C ASP A 385 -9.82 10.90 -13.31
N ARG A 386 -8.66 10.77 -12.65
CA ARG A 386 -7.72 11.87 -12.42
C ARG A 386 -6.95 12.24 -13.69
N TRP A 387 -6.44 11.25 -14.40
CA TRP A 387 -5.70 11.50 -15.63
C TRP A 387 -6.56 12.11 -16.75
N GLN A 388 -7.81 11.68 -16.88
CA GLN A 388 -8.76 12.26 -17.85
C GLN A 388 -9.01 13.76 -17.59
N LYS A 389 -8.97 14.19 -16.32
CA LYS A 389 -9.10 15.61 -15.94
C LYS A 389 -7.83 16.42 -16.20
N LEU A 390 -6.66 15.78 -16.15
CA LEU A 390 -5.35 16.42 -16.34
C LEU A 390 -4.92 16.44 -17.81
N ALA A 391 -5.26 15.38 -18.55
CA ALA A 391 -4.93 15.32 -19.97
C ALA A 391 -5.62 16.48 -20.70
N PRO A 392 -4.90 17.23 -21.53
CA PRO A 392 -5.53 18.23 -22.39
C PRO A 392 -6.61 17.51 -23.18
N VAL A 393 -7.81 18.11 -23.24
CA VAL A 393 -8.96 17.57 -23.97
C VAL A 393 -8.43 17.10 -25.33
N LEU A 394 -8.46 15.77 -25.53
CA LEU A 394 -7.98 15.17 -26.77
C LEU A 394 -8.82 15.74 -27.90
N LYS A 395 -8.28 16.80 -28.55
CA LYS A 395 -8.90 17.47 -29.69
C LYS A 395 -8.77 16.59 -30.93
#